data_850ba864df3c7d9e0a048d28455ac8de
#
_entry.id   850ba864df3c7d9e0a048d28455ac8de
#
_cell.length_a   1.000
_cell.length_b   1.000
_cell.length_c   1.000
_cell.angle_alpha   90.00
_cell.angle_beta   90.00
_cell.angle_gamma   90.00
#
_symmetry.space_group_name_H-M   'P 1'
#
loop_
_entity.id
_entity.type
_entity.pdbx_description
1 polymer ?
#
loop_
_entity_poly.entity_id
_entity_poly.type
_entity_poly.pdbx_seq_one_letter_code
_entity_poly.pdbx_strand_id
1 'polypeptide(L)' 'MFTKELKYAGHVRRFTIREAAEEGWEVREEADSQVVRVQQYRDWHRLERARLRIDQQVSDLEGEGWR' A
#
# COMPACT_ATOMS: atom_id res chain seq x y z
N MET A 1 6.72 9.78 -0.48
CA MET A 1 7.13 8.38 -0.29
C MET A 1 6.48 7.79 0.93
N PHE A 2 5.98 6.59 0.80
CA PHE A 2 5.25 5.95 1.88
C PHE A 2 5.52 4.45 1.84
N THR A 3 5.79 3.86 2.99
CA THR A 3 5.91 2.41 3.12
C THR A 3 5.33 2.00 4.46
N LYS A 4 4.47 0.99 4.44
CA LYS A 4 3.90 0.43 5.65
C LYS A 4 3.96 -1.08 5.57
N GLU A 5 4.53 -1.71 6.58
CA GLU A 5 4.61 -3.16 6.65
C GLU A 5 3.91 -3.66 7.91
N LEU A 6 3.11 -4.69 7.77
CA LEU A 6 2.37 -5.30 8.87
C LEU A 6 2.62 -6.80 8.88
N LYS A 7 2.68 -7.38 10.06
CA LYS A 7 2.92 -8.81 10.27
C LYS A 7 1.86 -9.42 11.17
N TYR A 8 1.47 -10.64 10.84
CA TYR A 8 0.53 -11.39 11.67
C TYR A 8 0.62 -12.88 11.34
N ALA A 9 0.73 -13.71 12.36
CA ALA A 9 0.71 -15.17 12.23
C ALA A 9 1.69 -15.70 11.17
N GLY A 10 2.89 -15.11 11.09
CA GLY A 10 3.90 -15.52 10.12
C GLY A 10 3.72 -14.93 8.73
N HIS A 11 2.69 -14.12 8.53
CA HIS A 11 2.43 -13.46 7.25
C HIS A 11 2.89 -12.00 7.29
N VAL A 12 3.26 -11.47 6.13
CA VAL A 12 3.70 -10.08 5.98
C VAL A 12 2.89 -9.43 4.87
N ARG A 13 2.42 -8.22 5.13
CA ARG A 13 1.79 -7.39 4.10
C ARG A 13 2.52 -6.06 4.04
N ARG A 14 2.77 -5.59 2.83
CA ARG A 14 3.48 -4.34 2.61
C ARG A 14 2.73 -3.48 1.60
N PHE A 15 2.62 -2.20 1.94
CA PHE A 15 2.03 -1.19 1.07
C PHE A 15 3.10 -0.15 0.78
N THR A 16 3.32 0.16 -0.49
CA THR A 16 4.34 1.13 -0.89
C THR A 16 3.75 2.12 -1.87
N ILE A 17 4.03 3.40 -1.65
CA ILE A 17 3.73 4.46 -2.61
C ILE A 17 5.05 5.15 -2.92
N ARG A 18 5.40 5.21 -4.20
CA ARG A 18 6.64 5.84 -4.62
C ARG A 18 6.44 6.60 -5.94
N GLU A 19 7.31 7.55 -6.19
CA GLU A 19 7.33 8.22 -7.47
C GLU A 19 7.75 7.23 -8.55
N ALA A 20 7.05 7.26 -9.66
CA ALA A 20 7.38 6.46 -10.84
C ALA A 20 8.09 7.34 -11.86
N ALA A 21 8.79 6.73 -12.80
CA ALA A 21 9.33 7.45 -13.94
C ALA A 21 8.17 8.10 -14.70
N GLU A 22 8.41 9.22 -15.39
CA GLU A 22 7.41 9.92 -16.20
C GLU A 22 6.26 10.55 -15.41
N GLU A 23 6.59 11.27 -14.36
CA GLU A 23 5.63 12.13 -13.64
C GLU A 23 4.39 11.43 -13.12
N GLY A 24 4.59 10.36 -12.38
CA GLY A 24 3.47 9.65 -11.79
C GLY A 24 3.87 9.01 -10.49
N TRP A 25 2.96 8.20 -9.96
CA TRP A 25 3.17 7.47 -8.72
C TRP A 25 2.77 6.02 -8.90
N GLU A 26 3.47 5.14 -8.22
CA GLU A 26 3.14 3.71 -8.20
C GLU A 26 2.69 3.34 -6.80
N VAL A 27 1.54 2.67 -6.72
CA VAL A 27 1.03 2.08 -5.49
C VAL A 27 1.15 0.57 -5.62
N ARG A 28 1.87 -0.04 -4.70
CA ARG A 28 2.14 -1.48 -4.72
C ARG A 28 1.69 -2.13 -3.43
N GLU A 29 1.00 -3.24 -3.54
CA GLU A 29 0.67 -4.10 -2.41
C GLU A 29 1.38 -5.42 -2.57
N GLU A 30 1.98 -5.89 -1.50
CA GLU A 30 2.66 -7.19 -1.47
C GLU A 30 2.14 -8.01 -0.30
N ALA A 31 2.03 -9.31 -0.50
CA ALA A 31 1.67 -10.27 0.54
C ALA A 31 2.69 -11.40 0.49
N ASP A 32 3.41 -11.62 1.61
CA ASP A 32 4.44 -12.64 1.74
C ASP A 32 5.46 -12.58 0.61
N SER A 33 5.93 -11.36 0.32
CA SER A 33 6.94 -11.06 -0.71
C SER A 33 6.45 -11.24 -2.15
N GLN A 34 5.15 -11.47 -2.34
CA GLN A 34 4.58 -11.54 -3.69
C GLN A 34 3.75 -10.30 -3.97
N VAL A 35 3.92 -9.76 -5.16
CA VAL A 35 3.13 -8.60 -5.59
C VAL A 35 1.70 -9.05 -5.85
N VAL A 36 0.75 -8.47 -5.10
CA VAL A 36 -0.66 -8.76 -5.23
C VAL A 36 -1.33 -7.77 -6.17
N ARG A 37 -0.88 -6.52 -6.11
CA ARG A 37 -1.50 -5.46 -6.88
C ARG A 37 -0.50 -4.34 -7.13
N VAL A 38 -0.48 -3.82 -8.34
CA VAL A 38 0.28 -2.63 -8.70
C VAL A 38 -0.63 -1.72 -9.49
N GLN A 39 -0.71 -0.46 -9.10
CA GLN A 39 -1.44 0.54 -9.86
C GLN A 39 -0.61 1.79 -10.00
N GLN A 40 -0.78 2.46 -11.14
CA GLN A 40 -0.08 3.71 -11.40
C GLN A 40 -1.08 4.84 -11.50
N TYR A 41 -0.70 5.99 -10.96
CA TYR A 41 -1.54 7.19 -10.90
C TYR A 41 -0.75 8.37 -11.41
N ARG A 42 -1.38 9.20 -12.23
CA ARG A 42 -0.79 10.46 -12.68
C ARG A 42 -1.47 11.66 -12.04
N ASP A 43 -2.65 11.42 -11.46
CA ASP A 43 -3.48 12.46 -10.86
C ASP A 43 -3.31 12.40 -9.35
N TRP A 44 -2.91 13.51 -8.76
CA TRP A 44 -2.72 13.63 -7.32
C TRP A 44 -3.99 13.27 -6.55
N HIS A 45 -5.16 13.68 -7.04
CA HIS A 45 -6.42 13.37 -6.34
C HIS A 45 -6.70 11.88 -6.27
N ARG A 46 -6.39 11.17 -7.35
CA ARG A 46 -6.56 9.72 -7.37
C ARG A 46 -5.56 9.02 -6.47
N LEU A 47 -4.34 9.54 -6.41
CA LEU A 47 -3.33 9.03 -5.49
C LEU A 47 -3.77 9.21 -4.04
N GLU A 48 -4.28 10.37 -3.68
CA GLU A 48 -4.79 10.60 -2.34
C GLU A 48 -5.92 9.65 -1.96
N ARG A 49 -6.83 9.38 -2.88
CA ARG A 49 -7.90 8.41 -2.65
C ARG A 49 -7.34 7.01 -2.44
N ALA A 50 -6.32 6.63 -3.21
CA ALA A 50 -5.66 5.35 -3.04
C ALA A 50 -5.00 5.26 -1.67
N ARG A 51 -4.36 6.34 -1.23
CA ARG A 51 -3.73 6.39 0.08
C ARG A 51 -4.75 6.26 1.20
N LEU A 52 -5.89 6.94 1.08
CA LEU A 52 -6.95 6.82 2.08
C LEU A 52 -7.47 5.39 2.17
N ARG A 53 -7.60 4.70 1.05
CA ARG A 53 -7.99 3.28 1.05
C ARG A 53 -6.95 2.42 1.73
N ILE A 54 -5.67 2.70 1.50
CA ILE A 54 -4.59 1.99 2.17
C ILE A 54 -4.64 2.25 3.67
N ASP A 55 -4.81 3.50 4.08
CA ASP A 55 -4.90 3.85 5.49
C ASP A 55 -6.06 3.10 6.15
N GLN A 56 -7.19 3.01 5.48
CA GLN A 56 -8.34 2.27 5.99
C GLN A 56 -8.05 0.77 6.07
N GLN A 57 -7.41 0.20 5.04
CA GLN A 57 -6.99 -1.19 5.06
C GLN A 57 -6.03 -1.49 6.21
N VAL A 58 -5.04 -0.62 6.40
CA VAL A 58 -4.08 -0.76 7.49
C VAL A 58 -4.80 -0.73 8.83
N SER A 59 -5.71 0.22 9.01
CA SER A 59 -6.49 0.32 10.24
C SER A 59 -7.30 -0.95 10.49
N ASP A 60 -7.95 -1.49 9.46
CA ASP A 60 -8.74 -2.72 9.58
C ASP A 60 -7.84 -3.90 9.94
N LEU A 61 -6.68 -4.01 9.32
CA LEU A 61 -5.73 -5.08 9.62
C LEU A 61 -5.21 -4.98 11.05
N GLU A 62 -4.89 -3.76 11.49
CA GLU A 62 -4.45 -3.55 12.88
C GLU A 62 -5.53 -3.95 13.87
N GLY A 63 -6.80 -3.69 13.53
CA GLY A 63 -7.93 -4.13 14.33
C GLY A 63 -8.07 -5.64 14.39
N GLU A 64 -7.53 -6.36 13.40
CA GLU A 64 -7.52 -7.83 13.35
C GLU A 64 -6.28 -8.43 14.02
N GLY A 65 -5.35 -7.61 14.46
CA GLY A 65 -4.14 -8.09 15.14
C GLY A 65 -2.83 -7.91 14.38
N TRP A 66 -2.89 -7.39 13.17
CA TRP A 66 -1.67 -7.13 12.40
C TRP A 66 -0.87 -5.97 13.03
N ARG A 67 0.44 -6.08 13.00
CA ARG A 67 1.31 -5.07 13.64
C ARG A 67 2.50 -4.70 12.78
#